data_bf3a7cc45fa7366599cb5a5507a76f65
#
_entry.id   bf3a7cc45fa7366599cb5a5507a76f65
#
_cell.length_a   1.000
_cell.length_b   1.000
_cell.length_c   1.000
_cell.angle_alpha   90.00
_cell.angle_beta   90.00
_cell.angle_gamma   90.00
#
_symmetry.space_group_name_H-M   'P 1'
#
loop_
_entity.id
_entity.type
_entity.pdbx_description
1 polymer ?
#
loop_
_entity_poly.entity_id
_entity_poly.type
_entity_poly.pdbx_seq_one_letter_code
_entity_poly.pdbx_strand_id
1 'polypeptide(L)' 'MDIQYFRKDSYGNTHYYVKSKTTANQLELLLNKKTINRGDIDILTRLFDARFVQVLAPEEETPL' A
#
# COMPACT_ATOMS: atom_id res chain seq x y z
N MET A 1 5.47 13.59 0.82
CA MET A 1 4.74 12.83 -0.21
C MET A 1 3.72 11.93 0.48
N ASP A 2 2.49 12.03 0.08
CA ASP A 2 1.42 11.22 0.67
C ASP A 2 1.14 10.00 -0.21
N ILE A 3 1.13 8.82 0.41
CA ILE A 3 0.86 7.57 -0.29
C ILE A 3 -0.39 6.96 0.33
N GLN A 4 -1.44 6.81 -0.46
CA GLN A 4 -2.66 6.15 -0.02
C GLN A 4 -2.52 4.64 -0.22
N TYR A 5 -2.89 3.89 0.80
CA TYR A 5 -2.85 2.44 0.73
C TYR A 5 -4.11 1.86 1.34
N PHE A 6 -4.42 0.63 0.98
CA PHE A 6 -5.57 -0.09 1.55
C PHE A 6 -5.16 -1.48 2.02
N ARG A 7 -5.94 -1.99 2.95
CA ARG A 7 -5.73 -3.31 3.53
C ARG A 7 -6.68 -4.31 2.87
N LYS A 8 -6.16 -5.49 2.56
CA LYS A 8 -6.97 -6.58 2.02
C LYS A 8 -6.64 -7.85 2.78
N ASP A 9 -7.65 -8.46 3.40
CA ASP A 9 -7.51 -9.72 4.11
C ASP A 9 -7.90 -10.87 3.19
N SER A 10 -7.08 -11.92 3.15
CA SER A 10 -7.34 -13.09 2.33
C SER A 10 -6.82 -14.32 3.06
N TYR A 11 -7.71 -15.28 3.28
CA TYR A 11 -7.36 -16.55 3.93
C TYR A 11 -6.61 -16.38 5.27
N GLY A 12 -7.05 -15.41 6.06
CA GLY A 12 -6.43 -15.14 7.35
C GLY A 12 -5.16 -14.32 7.30
N ASN A 13 -4.70 -13.95 6.10
CA ASN A 13 -3.53 -13.11 5.93
C ASN A 13 -3.92 -11.70 5.56
N THR A 14 -3.17 -10.72 6.08
CA THR A 14 -3.40 -9.31 5.79
C THR A 14 -2.32 -8.82 4.84
N HIS A 15 -2.75 -8.21 3.74
CA HIS A 15 -1.85 -7.61 2.75
C HIS A 15 -2.18 -6.14 2.59
N TYR A 16 -1.16 -5.33 2.33
CA TYR A 16 -1.32 -3.91 2.07
C TYR A 16 -0.95 -3.62 0.62
N TYR A 17 -1.79 -2.80 -0.04
CA TYR A 17 -1.61 -2.42 -1.43
C TYR A 17 -1.67 -0.90 -1.55
N VAL A 18 -0.84 -0.35 -2.43
CA VAL A 18 -0.88 1.08 -2.74
C VAL A 18 -2.03 1.35 -3.69
N LYS A 19 -2.85 2.35 -3.39
CA LYS A 19 -4.04 2.67 -4.18
C LYS A 19 -3.69 3.21 -5.58
N SER A 20 -2.67 4.07 -5.67
CA SER A 20 -2.24 4.62 -6.97
C SER A 20 -1.46 3.57 -7.74
N LYS A 21 -1.90 3.26 -8.96
CA LYS A 21 -1.21 2.28 -9.80
C LYS A 21 0.19 2.75 -10.17
N THR A 22 0.37 4.03 -10.44
CA THR A 22 1.68 4.57 -10.79
C THR A 22 2.65 4.39 -9.64
N THR A 23 2.24 4.79 -8.44
CA THR A 23 3.07 4.66 -7.24
C THR A 23 3.30 3.17 -6.92
N ALA A 24 2.27 2.35 -7.07
CA ALA A 24 2.40 0.91 -6.82
C ALA A 24 3.43 0.28 -7.74
N ASN A 25 3.44 0.64 -9.02
CA ASN A 25 4.42 0.13 -9.97
C ASN A 25 5.84 0.55 -9.59
N GLN A 26 6.02 1.79 -9.16
CA GLN A 26 7.32 2.28 -8.73
C GLN A 26 7.83 1.55 -7.50
N LEU A 27 6.95 1.31 -6.53
CA LEU A 27 7.31 0.56 -5.33
C LEU A 27 7.57 -0.91 -5.63
N GLU A 28 6.83 -1.49 -6.57
CA GLU A 28 7.08 -2.86 -7.00
C GLU A 28 8.49 -3.01 -7.56
N LEU A 29 8.93 -2.06 -8.36
CA LEU A 29 10.28 -2.07 -8.91
C LEU A 29 11.33 -1.87 -7.81
N LEU A 30 11.05 -1.02 -6.85
CA LEU A 30 11.98 -0.75 -5.76
C LEU A 30 12.09 -1.92 -4.79
N LEU A 31 10.97 -2.48 -4.39
CA LEU A 31 10.91 -3.55 -3.38
C LEU A 31 10.93 -4.94 -3.98
N ASN A 32 10.76 -5.05 -5.28
CA ASN A 32 10.69 -6.32 -6.01
C ASN A 32 9.56 -7.22 -5.51
N LYS A 33 8.43 -6.61 -5.13
CA LYS A 33 7.23 -7.33 -4.71
C LYS A 33 6.00 -6.44 -4.85
N LYS A 34 4.82 -7.07 -4.98
CA LYS A 34 3.57 -6.35 -5.26
C LYS A 34 2.86 -5.84 -4.02
N THR A 35 3.15 -6.44 -2.86
CA THR A 35 2.53 -6.04 -1.60
C THR A 35 3.56 -5.38 -0.70
N ILE A 36 3.08 -4.60 0.26
CA ILE A 36 3.94 -3.98 1.26
C ILE A 36 3.53 -4.49 2.64
N ASN A 37 4.48 -4.49 3.57
CA ASN A 37 4.20 -4.83 4.95
C ASN A 37 4.55 -3.63 5.85
N ARG A 38 4.34 -3.79 7.16
CA ARG A 38 4.61 -2.69 8.11
C ARG A 38 6.08 -2.29 8.12
N GLY A 39 6.98 -3.25 7.97
CA GLY A 39 8.40 -2.95 7.89
C GLY A 39 8.74 -2.10 6.67
N ASP A 40 8.12 -2.41 5.53
CA ASP A 40 8.30 -1.62 4.32
C ASP A 40 7.78 -0.20 4.50
N ILE A 41 6.61 -0.05 5.13
CA ILE A 41 6.04 1.27 5.39
C ILE A 41 6.98 2.09 6.27
N ASP A 42 7.53 1.50 7.33
CA ASP A 42 8.48 2.17 8.21
C ASP A 42 9.72 2.63 7.45
N ILE A 43 10.30 1.74 6.65
CA ILE A 43 11.51 2.04 5.90
C ILE A 43 11.26 3.16 4.89
N LEU A 44 10.17 3.06 4.14
CA LEU A 44 9.83 4.08 3.14
C LEU A 44 9.52 5.43 3.79
N THR A 45 8.86 5.42 4.93
CA THR A 45 8.57 6.64 5.67
C THR A 45 9.87 7.34 6.09
N ARG A 46 10.84 6.58 6.56
CA ARG A 46 12.11 7.14 7.03
C ARG A 46 13.02 7.60 5.89
N LEU A 47 13.10 6.79 4.83
CA LEU A 47 14.04 7.07 3.74
C LEU A 47 13.55 8.15 2.79
N PHE A 48 12.26 8.18 2.51
CA PHE A 48 11.69 9.08 1.51
C PHE A 48 10.77 10.14 2.09
N ASP A 49 10.69 10.23 3.42
CA ASP A 49 9.78 11.16 4.10
C ASP A 49 8.34 10.99 3.56
N ALA A 50 7.96 9.76 3.27
CA ALA A 50 6.64 9.46 2.76
C ALA A 50 5.65 9.34 3.91
N ARG A 51 4.43 9.80 3.67
CA ARG A 51 3.33 9.67 4.64
C ARG A 51 2.33 8.67 4.08
N PHE A 52 2.13 7.57 4.79
CA PHE A 52 1.17 6.56 4.39
C PHE A 52 -0.18 6.82 5.05
N VAL A 53 -1.23 6.89 4.23
CA VAL A 53 -2.58 7.13 4.69
C VAL A 53 -3.45 5.93 4.30
N GLN A 54 -4.05 5.29 5.28
CA GLN A 54 -4.93 4.15 5.02
C GLN A 54 -6.28 4.64 4.52
N VAL A 55 -6.74 4.05 3.42
CA VAL A 55 -8.03 4.35 2.80
C VAL A 55 -8.81 3.06 2.63
N LEU A 56 -10.08 3.17 2.27
CA LEU A 56 -10.90 1.99 1.99
C LEU A 56 -10.44 1.30 0.72
N ALA A 57 -10.49 -0.03 0.70
CA ALA A 57 -10.20 -0.79 -0.50
C ALA A 57 -11.20 -0.42 -1.60
N PRO A 58 -10.78 -0.42 -2.88
CA PRO A 58 -11.70 -0.08 -3.97
C PRO A 58 -12.96 -0.93 -3.99
N GLU A 59 -12.86 -2.18 -3.60
CA GLU A 59 -13.99 -3.10 -3.53
C GLU A 59 -15.01 -2.67 -2.48
N GLU A 60 -14.54 -2.06 -1.39
CA GLU A 60 -15.39 -1.57 -0.30
C GLU A 60 -16.04 -0.22 -0.64
N GLU A 61 -15.41 0.54 -1.53
CA GLU A 61 -15.94 1.83 -1.98
C GLU A 61 -17.09 1.68 -2.97
N THR A 62 -17.19 0.53 -3.62
CA THR A 62 -18.19 0.30 -4.65
C THR A 62 -19.52 -0.09 -4.00
N PRO A 63 -20.56 0.74 -4.11
CA PRO A 63 -21.89 0.37 -3.62
C PRO A 63 -22.48 -0.72 -4.48
N LEU A 64 -23.18 -1.61 -3.86
CA LEU A 64 -23.89 -2.67 -4.58
C LEU A 64 -25.20 -2.19 -5.14
#